data_b156fbebca09f5e5f0e161d0a7e5c333
#
_entry.id   b156fbebca09f5e5f0e161d0a7e5c333
#
_cell.length_a   1.000
_cell.length_b   1.000
_cell.length_c   1.000
_cell.angle_alpha   90.00
_cell.angle_beta   90.00
_cell.angle_gamma   90.00
#
_symmetry.space_group_name_H-M   'P 1'
#
loop_
_entity.id
_entity.type
_entity.pdbx_description
1 polymer ?
#
loop_
_entity_poly.entity_id
_entity_poly.type
_entity_poly.pdbx_seq_one_letter_code
_entity_poly.pdbx_strand_id
1 'polypeptide(L)'
;MARPSRGTQGALPNHKNPWFEPPDHGIGRSRGGLTTKLHLVCDGRGRPLGMMITGGNINDTTMMTAVLEDIHVPRDGKGRPRTRPDRVLADKGYPSKANRAWLRDRGIAATIPERDDQIAHRRKKPGRPIDFGDEQQERYKGRNVVERCFNKLKQWRGIAMRSDKLARNYRAAVSLATTLNWIKTDRFAPR
;
A
#
# COMPACT_ATOMS: atom_id res chain seq x y z
N MET A 1 -32.98 -19.51 13.18
CA MET A 1 -32.36 -19.54 11.84
C MET A 1 -31.46 -18.31 11.68
N ALA A 2 -30.16 -18.48 11.76
CA ALA A 2 -29.19 -17.40 11.62
C ALA A 2 -29.08 -17.04 10.14
N ARG A 3 -29.17 -15.74 9.79
CA ARG A 3 -28.87 -15.25 8.45
C ARG A 3 -27.39 -15.50 8.15
N PRO A 4 -27.04 -16.06 6.98
CA PRO A 4 -25.66 -16.17 6.60
C PRO A 4 -25.06 -14.77 6.48
N SER A 5 -23.89 -14.57 7.06
CA SER A 5 -23.07 -13.37 6.89
C SER A 5 -22.94 -13.06 5.38
N ARG A 6 -23.09 -11.79 5.00
CA ARG A 6 -22.82 -11.33 3.63
C ARG A 6 -21.34 -11.60 3.33
N GLY A 7 -21.06 -12.82 2.88
CA GLY A 7 -19.78 -13.21 2.35
C GLY A 7 -19.40 -12.27 1.22
N THR A 8 -18.14 -11.97 1.12
CA THR A 8 -17.44 -11.31 0.02
C THR A 8 -18.19 -11.53 -1.30
N GLN A 9 -18.74 -10.44 -1.87
CA GLN A 9 -19.33 -10.51 -3.19
C GLN A 9 -18.26 -10.91 -4.18
N GLY A 10 -18.13 -12.20 -4.45
CA GLY A 10 -17.36 -12.73 -5.53
C GLY A 10 -17.85 -12.16 -6.87
N ALA A 11 -17.01 -12.18 -7.87
CA ALA A 11 -17.39 -11.82 -9.23
C ALA A 11 -18.66 -12.59 -9.62
N LEU A 12 -19.55 -11.94 -10.37
CA LEU A 12 -20.74 -12.58 -10.93
C LEU A 12 -20.33 -13.83 -11.69
N PRO A 13 -21.06 -14.95 -11.56
CA PRO A 13 -20.75 -16.17 -12.27
C PRO A 13 -20.66 -15.88 -13.78
N ASN A 14 -19.56 -16.25 -14.37
CA ASN A 14 -19.39 -16.18 -15.81
C ASN A 14 -20.27 -17.27 -16.43
N HIS A 15 -21.35 -16.91 -17.11
CA HIS A 15 -22.28 -17.86 -17.75
C HIS A 15 -21.62 -18.83 -18.75
N LYS A 16 -20.40 -18.54 -19.19
CA LYS A 16 -19.61 -19.41 -20.09
C LYS A 16 -18.73 -20.43 -19.36
N ASN A 17 -18.58 -20.30 -18.04
CA ASN A 17 -17.77 -21.22 -17.25
C ASN A 17 -18.41 -21.43 -15.87
N PRO A 18 -19.14 -22.55 -15.65
CA PRO A 18 -19.86 -22.80 -14.41
C PRO A 18 -18.93 -23.12 -13.22
N TRP A 19 -17.61 -23.14 -13.40
CA TRP A 19 -16.65 -23.33 -12.33
C TRP A 19 -16.55 -22.06 -11.49
N PHE A 20 -16.79 -22.18 -10.20
CA PHE A 20 -16.65 -21.08 -9.24
C PHE A 20 -15.25 -20.47 -9.35
N GLU A 21 -15.19 -19.15 -9.40
CA GLU A 21 -13.91 -18.47 -9.25
C GLU A 21 -13.30 -18.79 -7.88
N PRO A 22 -11.99 -19.01 -7.80
CA PRO A 22 -11.35 -19.34 -6.53
C PRO A 22 -11.55 -18.21 -5.52
N PRO A 23 -11.79 -18.51 -4.24
CA PRO A 23 -12.08 -17.51 -3.22
C PRO A 23 -10.93 -16.53 -2.97
N ASP A 24 -9.71 -16.86 -3.39
CA ASP A 24 -8.50 -16.05 -3.23
C ASP A 24 -8.12 -15.24 -4.47
N HIS A 25 -9.08 -14.93 -5.34
CA HIS A 25 -8.79 -14.15 -6.55
C HIS A 25 -8.36 -12.69 -6.26
N GLY A 26 -8.67 -12.12 -5.08
CA GLY A 26 -8.32 -10.76 -4.71
C GLY A 26 -8.90 -9.69 -5.66
N ILE A 27 -10.10 -9.95 -6.22
CA ILE A 27 -10.86 -9.03 -7.07
C ILE A 27 -12.03 -8.49 -6.28
N GLY A 28 -12.33 -7.21 -6.43
CA GLY A 28 -13.48 -6.57 -5.79
C GLY A 28 -14.02 -5.43 -6.63
N ARG A 29 -15.28 -5.08 -6.44
CA ARG A 29 -15.94 -4.02 -7.19
C ARG A 29 -15.55 -2.65 -6.63
N SER A 30 -14.82 -1.87 -7.42
CA SER A 30 -14.57 -0.45 -7.20
C SER A 30 -15.59 0.42 -7.96
N ARG A 31 -15.47 1.74 -7.87
CA ARG A 31 -16.28 2.67 -8.68
C ARG A 31 -16.08 2.47 -10.20
N GLY A 32 -14.88 2.08 -10.61
CA GLY A 32 -14.52 1.80 -12.00
C GLY A 32 -14.78 0.35 -12.45
N GLY A 33 -15.45 -0.47 -11.64
CA GLY A 33 -15.73 -1.87 -11.95
C GLY A 33 -14.91 -2.86 -11.13
N LEU A 34 -14.81 -4.09 -11.63
CA LEU A 34 -14.03 -5.15 -10.99
C LEU A 34 -12.54 -4.87 -11.12
N THR A 35 -11.83 -4.81 -10.01
CA THR A 35 -10.39 -4.52 -9.99
C THR A 35 -9.71 -5.10 -8.77
N THR A 36 -8.39 -5.10 -8.84
CA THR A 36 -7.49 -5.44 -7.75
C THR A 36 -6.68 -4.22 -7.35
N LYS A 37 -6.42 -4.08 -6.06
CA LYS A 37 -5.48 -3.10 -5.54
C LYS A 37 -4.18 -3.76 -5.15
N LEU A 38 -3.08 -3.14 -5.55
CA LEU A 38 -1.74 -3.41 -5.05
C LEU A 38 -1.37 -2.32 -4.04
N HIS A 39 -1.28 -2.68 -2.78
CA HIS A 39 -0.74 -1.81 -1.73
C HIS A 39 0.76 -2.05 -1.65
N LEU A 40 1.54 -0.97 -1.69
CA LEU A 40 2.99 -1.04 -1.78
C LEU A 40 3.62 -0.01 -0.85
N VAL A 41 4.69 -0.43 -0.17
CA VAL A 41 5.61 0.47 0.52
C VAL A 41 6.99 0.34 -0.10
N CYS A 42 7.67 1.45 -0.31
CA CYS A 42 9.03 1.49 -0.83
C CYS A 42 9.93 2.38 0.04
N ASP A 43 11.24 2.20 -0.08
CA ASP A 43 12.21 3.10 0.52
C ASP A 43 12.39 4.41 -0.30
N GLY A 44 13.23 5.32 0.20
CA GLY A 44 13.52 6.60 -0.46
C GLY A 44 14.18 6.48 -1.85
N ARG A 45 14.68 5.30 -2.21
CA ARG A 45 15.25 5.00 -3.54
C ARG A 45 14.23 4.36 -4.49
N GLY A 46 13.01 4.09 -4.02
CA GLY A 46 11.95 3.44 -4.79
C GLY A 46 12.10 1.93 -4.88
N ARG A 47 12.79 1.31 -3.91
CA ARG A 47 12.87 -0.14 -3.78
C ARG A 47 11.68 -0.63 -2.96
N PRO A 48 10.86 -1.53 -3.48
CA PRO A 48 9.74 -2.11 -2.72
C PRO A 48 10.22 -2.85 -1.48
N LEU A 49 9.58 -2.59 -0.34
CA LEU A 49 9.90 -3.19 0.95
C LEU A 49 8.81 -4.15 1.45
N GLY A 50 7.57 -3.91 1.07
CA GLY A 50 6.43 -4.74 1.42
C GLY A 50 5.27 -4.50 0.47
N MET A 51 4.39 -5.51 0.30
CA MET A 51 3.25 -5.43 -0.60
C MET A 51 2.10 -6.32 -0.16
N MET A 52 0.87 -5.84 -0.43
CA MET A 52 -0.36 -6.57 -0.21
C MET A 52 -1.28 -6.44 -1.43
N ILE A 53 -2.04 -7.49 -1.71
CA ILE A 53 -3.02 -7.51 -2.77
C ILE A 53 -4.40 -7.66 -2.15
N THR A 54 -5.33 -6.80 -2.57
CA THR A 54 -6.72 -6.84 -2.11
C THR A 54 -7.69 -6.61 -3.25
N GLY A 55 -8.96 -6.92 -3.02
CA GLY A 55 -10.03 -6.51 -3.93
C GLY A 55 -10.17 -4.98 -3.99
N GLY A 56 -10.61 -4.46 -5.13
CA GLY A 56 -10.74 -3.03 -5.38
C GLY A 56 -11.69 -2.27 -4.45
N ASN A 57 -12.57 -2.98 -3.75
CA ASN A 57 -13.50 -2.43 -2.76
C ASN A 57 -12.84 -2.13 -1.40
N ILE A 58 -11.65 -2.68 -1.12
CA ILE A 58 -10.97 -2.47 0.16
C ILE A 58 -10.41 -1.05 0.23
N ASN A 59 -10.59 -0.40 1.39
CA ASN A 59 -10.08 0.95 1.61
C ASN A 59 -8.56 0.92 1.87
N ASP A 60 -7.81 1.76 1.17
CA ASP A 60 -6.35 1.83 1.27
C ASP A 60 -5.88 2.16 2.69
N THR A 61 -6.63 3.02 3.40
CA THR A 61 -6.33 3.43 4.78
C THR A 61 -6.23 2.24 5.74
N THR A 62 -7.08 1.21 5.55
CA THR A 62 -7.10 0.03 6.42
C THR A 62 -5.93 -0.91 6.18
N MET A 63 -5.28 -0.81 5.03
CA MET A 63 -4.17 -1.69 4.65
C MET A 63 -2.80 -1.15 5.06
N MET A 64 -2.72 0.09 5.56
CA MET A 64 -1.45 0.73 5.89
C MET A 64 -0.63 -0.08 6.89
N THR A 65 -1.25 -0.52 7.98
CA THR A 65 -0.56 -1.28 9.02
C THR A 65 -0.07 -2.63 8.52
N ALA A 66 -0.92 -3.37 7.81
CA ALA A 66 -0.57 -4.68 7.24
C ALA A 66 0.60 -4.59 6.24
N VAL A 67 0.61 -3.57 5.37
CA VAL A 67 1.71 -3.37 4.42
C VAL A 67 3.01 -2.98 5.11
N LEU A 68 2.93 -2.19 6.18
CA LEU A 68 4.12 -1.82 6.97
C LEU A 68 4.67 -3.02 7.79
N GLU A 69 3.82 -3.92 8.23
CA GLU A 69 4.21 -5.16 8.92
C GLU A 69 4.85 -6.20 7.97
N ASP A 70 4.59 -6.11 6.67
CA ASP A 70 5.25 -6.94 5.64
C ASP A 70 6.73 -6.52 5.39
N ILE A 71 7.18 -5.42 5.96
CA ILE A 71 8.56 -4.95 5.81
C ILE A 71 9.53 -5.91 6.50
N HIS A 72 10.45 -6.46 5.71
CA HIS A 72 11.46 -7.38 6.20
C HIS A 72 12.77 -7.21 5.41
N VAL A 73 13.65 -6.34 5.91
CA VAL A 73 14.91 -6.01 5.24
C VAL A 73 16.06 -6.70 5.95
N PRO A 74 16.72 -7.69 5.32
CA PRO A 74 17.92 -8.32 5.86
C PRO A 74 19.00 -7.27 6.15
N ARG A 75 19.85 -7.53 7.13
CA ARG A 75 21.04 -6.74 7.41
C ARG A 75 22.27 -7.46 6.88
N ASP A 76 23.24 -6.68 6.43
CA ASP A 76 24.56 -7.22 6.16
C ASP A 76 25.19 -7.61 7.51
N GLY A 77 25.45 -8.90 7.72
CA GLY A 77 26.03 -9.43 8.96
C GLY A 77 25.02 -9.99 9.95
N LYS A 78 25.49 -10.23 11.21
CA LYS A 78 24.69 -10.81 12.28
C LYS A 78 23.66 -9.80 12.81
N GLY A 79 22.42 -10.23 12.96
CA GLY A 79 21.36 -9.42 13.57
C GLY A 79 19.97 -9.70 13.00
N ARG A 80 18.95 -9.20 13.70
CA ARG A 80 17.56 -9.32 13.22
C ARG A 80 17.32 -8.41 12.02
N PRO A 81 16.53 -8.84 11.03
CA PRO A 81 16.11 -7.99 9.95
C PRO A 81 15.44 -6.69 10.44
N ARG A 82 15.56 -5.63 9.66
CA ARG A 82 14.87 -4.38 9.95
C ARG A 82 13.43 -4.46 9.46
N THR A 83 12.49 -4.33 10.38
CA THR A 83 11.04 -4.39 10.10
C THR A 83 10.36 -3.04 10.33
N ARG A 84 11.05 -2.08 10.96
CA ARG A 84 10.50 -0.79 11.32
C ARG A 84 11.20 0.35 10.57
N PRO A 85 10.46 1.16 9.78
CA PRO A 85 11.00 2.38 9.18
C PRO A 85 11.14 3.47 10.24
N ASP A 86 12.02 4.45 10.01
CA ASP A 86 12.13 5.62 10.88
C ASP A 86 10.97 6.59 10.65
N ARG A 87 10.48 6.65 9.40
CA ARG A 87 9.42 7.56 8.99
C ARG A 87 8.58 6.96 7.87
N VAL A 88 7.29 7.28 7.91
CA VAL A 88 6.33 6.95 6.84
C VAL A 88 5.82 8.24 6.20
N LEU A 89 5.91 8.30 4.86
CA LEU A 89 5.28 9.31 4.05
C LEU A 89 4.08 8.69 3.33
N ALA A 90 2.89 9.23 3.54
CA ALA A 90 1.69 8.75 2.86
C ALA A 90 0.81 9.94 2.44
N ASP A 91 -0.13 9.68 1.53
CA ASP A 91 -1.00 10.72 0.99
C ASP A 91 -2.17 11.09 1.93
N LYS A 92 -2.98 12.07 1.50
CA LYS A 92 -4.19 12.53 2.19
C LYS A 92 -5.27 11.42 2.34
N GLY A 93 -5.09 10.25 1.77
CA GLY A 93 -5.98 9.11 1.92
C GLY A 93 -5.75 8.33 3.23
N TYR A 94 -4.59 8.49 3.88
CA TYR A 94 -4.18 7.67 5.03
C TYR A 94 -4.30 8.31 6.43
N PRO A 95 -4.72 9.57 6.64
CA PRO A 95 -4.71 10.23 7.96
C PRO A 95 -5.87 9.76 8.84
N SER A 96 -5.85 8.52 9.28
CA SER A 96 -6.78 8.02 10.30
C SER A 96 -6.19 8.14 11.70
N LYS A 97 -7.06 8.31 12.70
CA LYS A 97 -6.64 8.32 14.12
C LYS A 97 -5.94 7.01 14.50
N ALA A 98 -6.47 5.88 14.03
CA ALA A 98 -5.89 4.56 14.27
C ALA A 98 -4.49 4.42 13.67
N ASN A 99 -4.30 4.83 12.41
CA ASN A 99 -2.99 4.78 11.75
C ASN A 99 -1.96 5.65 12.48
N ARG A 100 -2.35 6.86 12.88
CA ARG A 100 -1.44 7.76 13.63
C ARG A 100 -1.10 7.20 15.01
N ALA A 101 -2.05 6.58 15.71
CA ALA A 101 -1.79 5.91 16.98
C ALA A 101 -0.81 4.75 16.79
N TRP A 102 -1.07 3.88 15.84
CA TRP A 102 -0.24 2.73 15.53
C TRP A 102 1.22 3.11 15.21
N LEU A 103 1.42 4.17 14.40
CA LEU A 103 2.76 4.70 14.09
C LEU A 103 3.46 5.24 15.33
N ARG A 104 2.75 6.04 16.15
CA ARG A 104 3.29 6.60 17.39
C ARG A 104 3.69 5.54 18.39
N ASP A 105 2.86 4.52 18.61
CA ASP A 105 3.12 3.44 19.54
C ASP A 105 4.37 2.62 19.16
N ARG A 106 4.71 2.63 17.86
CA ARG A 106 5.93 2.01 17.34
C ARG A 106 7.12 2.96 17.19
N GLY A 107 6.98 4.21 17.58
CA GLY A 107 8.03 5.23 17.45
C GLY A 107 8.36 5.55 16.00
N ILE A 108 7.38 5.43 15.08
CA ILE A 108 7.54 5.72 13.66
C ILE A 108 7.06 7.16 13.40
N ALA A 109 7.95 8.02 12.89
CA ALA A 109 7.56 9.36 12.50
C ALA A 109 6.63 9.34 11.28
N ALA A 110 5.58 10.19 11.30
CA ALA A 110 4.60 10.24 10.21
C ALA A 110 4.62 11.62 9.52
N THR A 111 4.73 11.62 8.20
CA THR A 111 4.50 12.78 7.34
C THR A 111 3.30 12.46 6.45
N ILE A 112 2.11 12.68 6.99
CA ILE A 112 0.82 12.38 6.35
C ILE A 112 -0.03 13.65 6.46
N PRO A 113 -0.27 14.39 5.36
CA PRO A 113 -1.08 15.60 5.41
C PRO A 113 -2.52 15.26 5.73
N GLU A 114 -3.21 16.17 6.42
CA GLU A 114 -4.63 16.04 6.64
C GLU A 114 -5.43 16.50 5.42
N ARG A 115 -6.62 15.96 5.28
CA ARG A 115 -7.58 16.45 4.28
C ARG A 115 -8.19 17.78 4.73
N ASP A 116 -8.64 18.56 3.77
CA ASP A 116 -9.16 19.90 4.02
C ASP A 116 -10.41 19.88 4.95
N ASP A 117 -11.25 18.84 4.83
CA ASP A 117 -12.39 18.59 5.71
C ASP A 117 -11.95 18.33 7.17
N GLN A 118 -10.87 17.57 7.37
CA GLN A 118 -10.30 17.29 8.69
C GLN A 118 -9.67 18.54 9.30
N ILE A 119 -8.97 19.33 8.50
CA ILE A 119 -8.40 20.62 8.92
C ILE A 119 -9.52 21.57 9.37
N ALA A 120 -10.58 21.72 8.56
CA ALA A 120 -11.73 22.56 8.86
C ALA A 120 -12.45 22.11 10.15
N HIS A 121 -12.65 20.80 10.32
CA HIS A 121 -13.26 20.26 11.53
C HIS A 121 -12.42 20.50 12.78
N ARG A 122 -11.10 20.37 12.67
CA ARG A 122 -10.18 20.57 13.77
C ARG A 122 -10.07 22.06 14.18
N ARG A 123 -10.10 22.98 13.22
CA ARG A 123 -10.10 24.43 13.51
C ARG A 123 -11.28 24.88 14.38
N LYS A 124 -12.37 24.11 14.37
CA LYS A 124 -13.55 24.35 15.24
C LYS A 124 -13.38 23.85 16.67
N LYS A 125 -12.32 23.10 16.96
CA LYS A 125 -12.06 22.53 18.30
C LYS A 125 -10.95 23.31 19.01
N PRO A 126 -11.03 23.47 20.34
CA PRO A 126 -9.92 24.00 21.09
C PRO A 126 -8.69 23.11 21.00
N GLY A 127 -7.51 23.70 20.99
CA GLY A 127 -6.24 22.97 20.93
C GLY A 127 -5.26 23.57 19.93
N ARG A 128 -4.00 23.15 20.02
CA ARG A 128 -2.95 23.59 19.09
C ARG A 128 -3.20 23.02 17.70
N PRO A 129 -3.23 23.85 16.64
CA PRO A 129 -3.30 23.35 15.28
C PRO A 129 -2.11 22.45 14.98
N ILE A 130 -2.34 21.36 14.23
CA ILE A 130 -1.23 20.58 13.66
C ILE A 130 -0.75 21.40 12.46
N ASP A 131 0.42 21.97 12.60
CA ASP A 131 1.06 22.66 11.49
C ASP A 131 1.81 21.63 10.63
N PHE A 132 1.52 21.64 9.33
CA PHE A 132 2.26 20.91 8.32
C PHE A 132 3.29 21.88 7.73
N GLY A 133 4.26 22.29 8.59
CA GLY A 133 5.24 23.33 8.26
C GLY A 133 6.12 22.98 7.04
N ASP A 134 6.93 23.96 6.63
CA ASP A 134 7.76 23.90 5.42
C ASP A 134 8.65 22.66 5.37
N GLU A 135 9.23 22.27 6.50
CA GLU A 135 10.05 21.07 6.60
C GLU A 135 9.25 19.78 6.25
N GLN A 136 8.01 19.70 6.71
CA GLN A 136 7.15 18.57 6.40
C GLN A 136 6.68 18.58 4.94
N GLN A 137 6.45 19.77 4.40
CA GLN A 137 6.12 19.92 2.98
C GLN A 137 7.28 19.47 2.09
N GLU A 138 8.50 19.87 2.42
CA GLU A 138 9.67 19.45 1.67
C GLU A 138 9.86 17.92 1.73
N ARG A 139 9.76 17.35 2.91
CA ARG A 139 9.80 15.88 3.08
C ARG A 139 8.69 15.17 2.30
N TYR A 140 7.50 15.78 2.24
CA TYR A 140 6.34 15.20 1.54
C TYR A 140 6.56 15.12 0.03
N LYS A 141 7.36 15.99 -0.58
CA LYS A 141 7.76 15.88 -1.99
C LYS A 141 8.43 14.54 -2.30
N GLY A 142 9.13 13.96 -1.32
CA GLY A 142 9.72 12.62 -1.42
C GLY A 142 8.71 11.50 -1.65
N ARG A 143 7.40 11.71 -1.38
CA ARG A 143 6.34 10.73 -1.64
C ARG A 143 6.26 10.29 -3.11
N ASN A 144 6.63 11.15 -4.04
CA ASN A 144 6.62 10.84 -5.47
C ASN A 144 7.45 9.59 -5.84
N VAL A 145 8.33 9.15 -4.95
CA VAL A 145 9.12 7.92 -5.14
C VAL A 145 8.23 6.69 -5.28
N VAL A 146 7.14 6.58 -4.50
CA VAL A 146 6.24 5.44 -4.59
C VAL A 146 5.47 5.43 -5.92
N GLU A 147 5.09 6.58 -6.43
CA GLU A 147 4.41 6.70 -7.73
C GLU A 147 5.34 6.25 -8.88
N ARG A 148 6.61 6.66 -8.82
CA ARG A 148 7.63 6.18 -9.76
C ARG A 148 7.86 4.68 -9.66
N CYS A 149 7.79 4.11 -8.45
CA CYS A 149 7.86 2.67 -8.25
C CYS A 149 6.69 1.96 -8.93
N PHE A 150 5.46 2.42 -8.72
CA PHE A 150 4.28 1.90 -9.41
C PHE A 150 4.40 1.99 -10.94
N ASN A 151 4.90 3.12 -11.46
CA ASN A 151 5.09 3.29 -12.89
C ASN A 151 6.09 2.26 -13.46
N LYS A 152 7.19 1.98 -12.76
CA LYS A 152 8.13 0.92 -13.16
C LYS A 152 7.46 -0.47 -13.18
N LEU A 153 6.65 -0.79 -12.17
CA LEU A 153 5.93 -2.07 -12.13
C LEU A 153 4.90 -2.18 -13.25
N LYS A 154 4.19 -1.10 -13.57
CA LYS A 154 3.20 -1.07 -14.66
C LYS A 154 3.79 -1.18 -16.06
N GLN A 155 5.11 -1.03 -16.24
CA GLN A 155 5.77 -1.33 -17.52
C GLN A 155 5.64 -2.82 -17.88
N TRP A 156 5.46 -3.69 -16.89
CA TRP A 156 5.17 -5.09 -17.10
C TRP A 156 3.69 -5.29 -17.41
N ARG A 157 3.37 -5.57 -18.68
CA ARG A 157 1.97 -5.66 -19.15
C ARG A 157 1.13 -6.64 -18.33
N GLY A 158 1.68 -7.80 -17.95
CA GLY A 158 1.00 -8.79 -17.11
C GLY A 158 0.61 -8.26 -15.74
N ILE A 159 1.42 -7.36 -15.17
CA ILE A 159 1.13 -6.68 -13.90
C ILE A 159 0.12 -5.56 -14.12
N ALA A 160 0.31 -4.71 -15.13
CA ALA A 160 -0.57 -3.58 -15.40
C ALA A 160 -2.01 -4.02 -15.69
N MET A 161 -2.17 -5.08 -16.47
CA MET A 161 -3.46 -5.64 -16.89
C MET A 161 -3.99 -6.73 -15.95
N ARG A 162 -3.17 -7.17 -15.01
CA ARG A 162 -3.44 -8.32 -14.15
C ARG A 162 -3.99 -9.53 -14.92
N SER A 163 -3.15 -10.18 -15.67
CA SER A 163 -3.52 -11.39 -16.43
C SER A 163 -3.73 -12.64 -15.55
N ASP A 164 -3.22 -12.63 -14.33
CA ASP A 164 -3.35 -13.77 -13.40
C ASP A 164 -4.72 -13.81 -12.71
N LYS A 165 -5.36 -14.98 -12.74
CA LYS A 165 -6.65 -15.21 -12.06
C LYS A 165 -6.49 -15.23 -10.54
N LEU A 166 -5.49 -15.92 -10.02
CA LEU A 166 -5.25 -16.08 -8.59
C LEU A 166 -4.44 -14.91 -8.03
N ALA A 167 -4.82 -14.40 -6.87
CA ALA A 167 -4.09 -13.33 -6.18
C ALA A 167 -2.64 -13.74 -5.86
N ARG A 168 -2.43 -15.01 -5.46
CA ARG A 168 -1.08 -15.53 -5.18
C ARG A 168 -0.17 -15.50 -6.40
N ASN A 169 -0.66 -15.85 -7.60
CA ASN A 169 0.13 -15.82 -8.83
C ASN A 169 0.47 -14.38 -9.21
N TYR A 170 -0.53 -13.49 -9.12
CA TYR A 170 -0.29 -12.05 -9.33
C TYR A 170 0.72 -11.49 -8.34
N ARG A 171 0.64 -11.87 -7.04
CA ARG A 171 1.64 -11.49 -6.04
C ARG A 171 3.03 -12.00 -6.40
N ALA A 172 3.15 -13.24 -6.88
CA ALA A 172 4.43 -13.82 -7.32
C ALA A 172 5.03 -13.04 -8.50
N ALA A 173 4.21 -12.68 -9.49
CA ALA A 173 4.66 -11.86 -10.62
C ALA A 173 5.13 -10.47 -10.18
N VAL A 174 4.39 -9.81 -9.26
CA VAL A 174 4.82 -8.54 -8.68
C VAL A 174 6.10 -8.72 -7.87
N SER A 175 6.26 -9.79 -7.08
CA SER A 175 7.49 -10.07 -6.32
C SER A 175 8.70 -10.21 -7.25
N LEU A 176 8.57 -10.90 -8.36
CA LEU A 176 9.65 -11.03 -9.34
C LEU A 176 10.03 -9.67 -9.94
N ALA A 177 9.04 -8.88 -10.35
CA ALA A 177 9.29 -7.55 -10.90
C ALA A 177 9.93 -6.59 -9.87
N THR A 178 9.54 -6.69 -8.59
CA THR A 178 10.15 -5.90 -7.51
C THR A 178 11.59 -6.33 -7.26
N THR A 179 11.92 -7.61 -7.32
CA THR A 179 13.29 -8.12 -7.23
C THR A 179 14.17 -7.55 -8.34
N LEU A 180 13.67 -7.54 -9.58
CA LEU A 180 14.38 -6.93 -10.70
C LEU A 180 14.57 -5.42 -10.52
N ASN A 181 13.60 -4.74 -9.92
CA ASN A 181 13.74 -3.32 -9.59
C ASN A 181 14.83 -3.08 -8.54
N TRP A 182 14.95 -3.94 -7.53
CA TRP A 182 16.03 -3.90 -6.54
C TRP A 182 17.40 -4.02 -7.22
N ILE A 183 17.60 -5.06 -8.02
CA ILE A 183 18.86 -5.31 -8.74
C ILE A 183 19.27 -4.12 -9.60
N LYS A 184 18.32 -3.53 -10.34
CA LYS A 184 18.58 -2.36 -11.17
C LYS A 184 18.94 -1.13 -10.35
N THR A 185 18.26 -0.91 -9.23
CA THR A 185 18.49 0.27 -8.37
C THR A 185 19.84 0.20 -7.67
N ASP A 186 20.29 -0.98 -7.24
CA ASP A 186 21.57 -1.14 -6.57
C ASP A 186 22.77 -1.06 -7.55
N ARG A 187 22.60 -1.55 -8.79
CA ARG A 187 23.68 -1.48 -9.81
C ARG A 187 24.01 -0.05 -10.26
N PHE A 188 23.05 0.86 -10.18
CA PHE A 188 23.20 2.25 -10.63
C PHE A 188 23.22 3.25 -9.47
N ALA A 189 23.30 2.80 -8.23
CA ALA A 189 23.52 3.69 -7.10
C ALA A 189 24.99 4.17 -7.12
N PRO A 190 25.26 5.48 -7.09
CA PRO A 190 26.61 5.96 -6.87
C PRO A 190 27.10 5.46 -5.49
N ARG A 191 28.30 4.93 -5.45
CA ARG A 191 28.99 4.51 -4.22
C ARG A 191 29.35 5.71 -3.38
#